data_3bf3740e9cd580817bcfc2b28586285b
#
_entry.id   3bf3740e9cd580817bcfc2b28586285b
#
_cell.length_a   1.000
_cell.length_b   1.000
_cell.length_c   1.000
_cell.angle_alpha   90.00
_cell.angle_beta   90.00
_cell.angle_gamma   90.00
#
_symmetry.space_group_name_H-M   'P 1'
#
loop_
_entity.id
_entity.type
_entity.pdbx_description
1 polymer ?
#
loop_
_entity_poly.entity_id
_entity_poly.type
_entity_poly.pdbx_seq_one_letter_code
_entity_poly.pdbx_strand_id
1 'polypeptide(L)'
;FTQSLKENSILALYNHDFNNVLARKDVNMKLVEDDKGLYFEIELPDTTQGNDLYELIDKKIVNQCSFSGYVRKNLWSEDNGGNVLREILEIDLIEITITPIPAYEVTEAEVKRSREIKSTKENKEDKLDFEEIIRESKRKLKEIKESERELNER
;
A
#
# COMPACT_ATOMS: atom_id res chain seq x y z
N PHE A 1 7.73 4.47 -4.93
CA PHE A 1 6.61 5.29 -4.39
C PHE A 1 7.06 6.39 -3.43
N THR A 2 8.28 6.33 -2.89
CA THR A 2 8.77 7.13 -1.73
C THR A 2 8.45 8.64 -1.81
N GLN A 3 8.65 9.28 -2.98
CA GLN A 3 8.34 10.72 -3.14
C GLN A 3 6.84 10.96 -3.16
N SER A 4 6.11 10.18 -3.93
CA SER A 4 4.67 10.25 -4.06
C SER A 4 3.95 10.09 -2.71
N LEU A 5 4.45 9.19 -1.85
CA LEU A 5 3.92 9.00 -0.49
C LEU A 5 4.11 10.22 0.42
N LYS A 6 5.08 11.10 0.14
CA LYS A 6 5.31 12.31 0.94
C LYS A 6 4.46 13.49 0.46
N GLU A 7 4.27 13.62 -0.84
CA GLU A 7 3.77 14.84 -1.46
C GLU A 7 2.33 14.73 -1.95
N ASN A 8 1.87 13.51 -2.30
CA ASN A 8 0.58 13.34 -2.95
C ASN A 8 -0.53 12.99 -1.97
N SER A 9 -1.74 13.52 -2.26
CA SER A 9 -2.97 13.08 -1.62
C SER A 9 -3.50 11.85 -2.35
N ILE A 10 -3.17 10.66 -1.82
CA ILE A 10 -3.50 9.38 -2.44
C ILE A 10 -4.87 8.92 -1.95
N LEU A 11 -5.69 8.39 -2.86
CA LEU A 11 -7.01 7.84 -2.56
C LEU A 11 -6.98 6.32 -2.50
N ALA A 12 -7.89 5.75 -1.73
CA ALA A 12 -8.26 4.35 -1.86
C ALA A 12 -9.64 4.26 -2.50
N LEU A 13 -9.75 3.45 -3.54
CA LEU A 13 -10.96 3.30 -4.35
C LEU A 13 -11.46 1.87 -4.31
N TYR A 14 -12.69 1.65 -4.77
CA TYR A 14 -13.18 0.35 -5.18
C TYR A 14 -13.24 0.30 -6.69
N ASN A 15 -12.54 -0.67 -7.27
CA ASN A 15 -12.55 -0.99 -8.70
C ASN A 15 -12.15 0.18 -9.62
N HIS A 16 -11.14 1.00 -9.21
CA HIS A 16 -10.65 2.18 -9.94
C HIS A 16 -11.72 3.27 -10.19
N ASP A 17 -12.85 3.22 -9.47
CA ASP A 17 -13.95 4.17 -9.67
C ASP A 17 -13.85 5.34 -8.69
N PHE A 18 -13.61 6.55 -9.19
CA PHE A 18 -13.54 7.78 -8.41
C PHE A 18 -14.88 8.19 -7.77
N ASN A 19 -16.00 7.57 -8.15
CA ASN A 19 -17.26 7.70 -7.44
C ASN A 19 -17.33 6.81 -6.19
N ASN A 20 -16.43 5.86 -6.06
CA ASN A 20 -16.37 4.85 -5.01
C ASN A 20 -15.12 5.03 -4.14
N VAL A 21 -14.99 6.22 -3.53
CA VAL A 21 -13.86 6.55 -2.64
C VAL A 21 -14.08 5.91 -1.27
N LEU A 22 -13.12 5.09 -0.85
CA LEU A 22 -13.13 4.38 0.44
C LEU A 22 -12.31 5.11 1.50
N ALA A 23 -11.18 5.68 1.08
CA ALA A 23 -10.26 6.33 2.00
C ALA A 23 -9.38 7.36 1.30
N ARG A 24 -8.73 8.16 2.15
CA ARG A 24 -7.70 9.12 1.76
C ARG A 24 -6.50 8.98 2.68
N LYS A 25 -5.31 9.03 2.13
CA LYS A 25 -4.07 9.06 2.86
C LYS A 25 -4.09 10.17 3.92
N ASP A 26 -3.59 9.87 5.11
CA ASP A 26 -3.52 10.76 6.27
C ASP A 26 -4.90 11.17 6.88
N VAL A 27 -6.00 10.60 6.40
CA VAL A 27 -7.34 10.75 6.99
C VAL A 27 -7.77 9.45 7.65
N ASN A 28 -8.06 8.43 6.84
CA ASN A 28 -8.50 7.11 7.28
C ASN A 28 -7.72 5.98 6.55
N MET A 29 -6.56 6.30 6.00
CA MET A 29 -5.66 5.36 5.37
C MET A 29 -4.22 5.62 5.79
N LYS A 30 -3.54 4.57 6.20
CA LYS A 30 -2.09 4.50 6.34
C LYS A 30 -1.52 3.82 5.10
N LEU A 31 -0.39 4.32 4.61
CA LEU A 31 0.25 3.84 3.39
C LEU A 31 1.77 3.85 3.60
N VAL A 32 2.41 2.69 3.41
CA VAL A 32 3.84 2.49 3.68
C VAL A 32 4.45 1.67 2.55
N GLU A 33 5.64 2.07 2.10
CA GLU A 33 6.48 1.30 1.21
C GLU A 33 7.55 0.57 2.03
N ASP A 34 7.65 -0.75 1.84
CA ASP A 34 8.65 -1.61 2.47
C ASP A 34 9.35 -2.51 1.43
N ASP A 35 10.22 -3.42 1.89
CA ASP A 35 10.97 -4.34 1.02
C ASP A 35 10.06 -5.34 0.26
N LYS A 36 8.80 -5.51 0.67
CA LYS A 36 7.82 -6.40 0.02
C LYS A 36 6.96 -5.66 -1.00
N GLY A 37 6.80 -4.34 -0.84
CA GLY A 37 5.99 -3.52 -1.73
C GLY A 37 5.25 -2.40 -1.02
N LEU A 38 4.06 -2.10 -1.51
CA LEU A 38 3.21 -1.06 -0.97
C LEU A 38 2.16 -1.66 -0.04
N TYR A 39 2.32 -1.43 1.26
CA TYR A 39 1.35 -1.82 2.30
C TYR A 39 0.38 -0.68 2.59
N PHE A 40 -0.89 -1.01 2.78
CA PHE A 40 -1.89 -0.05 3.21
C PHE A 40 -2.84 -0.63 4.27
N GLU A 41 -3.38 0.25 5.10
CA GLU A 41 -4.42 -0.04 6.07
C GLU A 41 -5.50 1.03 5.96
N ILE A 42 -6.76 0.60 5.79
CA ILE A 42 -7.91 1.47 5.62
C ILE A 42 -8.91 1.23 6.74
N GLU A 43 -9.32 2.31 7.39
CA GLU A 43 -10.54 2.29 8.20
C GLU A 43 -11.73 2.56 7.28
N LEU A 44 -12.46 1.49 6.91
CA LEU A 44 -13.60 1.62 6.02
C LEU A 44 -14.69 2.48 6.67
N PRO A 45 -15.25 3.44 5.92
CA PRO A 45 -16.32 4.30 6.46
C PRO A 45 -17.60 3.49 6.69
N ASP A 46 -18.35 3.87 7.72
CA ASP A 46 -19.67 3.27 8.03
C ASP A 46 -20.74 3.79 7.07
N THR A 47 -20.61 3.40 5.81
CA THR A 47 -21.53 3.67 4.70
C THR A 47 -22.01 2.36 4.10
N THR A 48 -23.08 2.38 3.33
CA THR A 48 -23.56 1.19 2.59
C THR A 48 -22.42 0.58 1.77
N GLN A 49 -21.68 1.41 1.02
CA GLN A 49 -20.57 0.98 0.19
C GLN A 49 -19.40 0.38 1.01
N GLY A 50 -19.02 1.01 2.12
CA GLY A 50 -17.98 0.50 3.00
C GLY A 50 -18.37 -0.84 3.63
N ASN A 51 -19.63 -0.99 4.05
CA ASN A 51 -20.16 -2.21 4.63
C ASN A 51 -20.28 -3.33 3.59
N ASP A 52 -20.76 -3.02 2.38
CA ASP A 52 -20.88 -3.99 1.28
C ASP A 52 -19.48 -4.51 0.87
N LEU A 53 -18.50 -3.62 0.74
CA LEU A 53 -17.13 -4.02 0.43
C LEU A 53 -16.51 -4.86 1.54
N TYR A 54 -16.73 -4.48 2.82
CA TYR A 54 -16.28 -5.27 3.96
C TYR A 54 -16.76 -6.73 3.85
N GLU A 55 -18.05 -6.93 3.57
CA GLU A 55 -18.66 -8.26 3.42
C GLU A 55 -18.06 -9.04 2.22
N LEU A 56 -17.78 -8.35 1.11
CA LEU A 56 -17.17 -8.97 -0.07
C LEU A 56 -15.74 -9.44 0.22
N ILE A 57 -14.97 -8.67 0.99
CA ILE A 57 -13.60 -9.03 1.36
C ILE A 57 -13.61 -10.15 2.42
N ASP A 58 -14.47 -10.05 3.45
CA ASP A 58 -14.58 -11.06 4.51
C ASP A 58 -14.93 -12.44 3.93
N LYS A 59 -15.77 -12.46 2.89
CA LYS A 59 -16.14 -13.67 2.15
C LYS A 59 -15.14 -14.07 1.04
N LYS A 60 -14.03 -13.33 0.88
CA LYS A 60 -13.02 -13.56 -0.15
C LYS A 60 -13.55 -13.53 -1.59
N ILE A 61 -14.67 -12.84 -1.82
CA ILE A 61 -15.23 -12.60 -3.16
C ILE A 61 -14.39 -11.54 -3.88
N VAL A 62 -13.94 -10.53 -3.13
CA VAL A 62 -12.98 -9.51 -3.58
C VAL A 62 -11.82 -9.53 -2.59
N ASN A 63 -10.63 -9.88 -3.04
CA ASN A 63 -9.47 -10.07 -2.16
C ASN A 63 -8.16 -9.59 -2.78
N GLN A 64 -8.21 -8.82 -3.84
CA GLN A 64 -7.03 -8.36 -4.55
C GLN A 64 -6.98 -6.84 -4.63
N CYS A 65 -5.80 -6.32 -4.94
CA CYS A 65 -5.53 -4.90 -5.00
C CYS A 65 -4.83 -4.53 -6.32
N SER A 66 -4.97 -3.30 -6.69
CA SER A 66 -4.25 -2.68 -7.78
C SER A 66 -3.91 -1.23 -7.41
N PHE A 67 -3.26 -0.52 -8.28
CA PHE A 67 -2.99 0.91 -8.12
C PHE A 67 -2.95 1.61 -9.46
N SER A 68 -3.10 2.93 -9.47
CA SER A 68 -2.82 3.73 -10.66
C SER A 68 -1.99 4.98 -10.34
N GLY A 69 -1.26 5.45 -11.35
CA GLY A 69 -0.39 6.61 -11.24
C GLY A 69 0.35 6.91 -12.53
N TYR A 70 1.12 7.98 -12.54
CA TYR A 70 1.93 8.39 -13.66
C TYR A 70 3.37 7.89 -13.49
N VAL A 71 3.83 7.01 -14.38
CA VAL A 71 5.22 6.53 -14.39
C VAL A 71 6.14 7.68 -14.79
N ARG A 72 7.05 8.05 -13.89
CA ARG A 72 8.06 9.10 -14.11
C ARG A 72 9.34 8.54 -14.66
N LYS A 73 9.75 7.36 -14.17
CA LYS A 73 10.99 6.72 -14.59
C LYS A 73 10.79 5.21 -14.68
N ASN A 74 11.29 4.64 -15.75
CA ASN A 74 11.26 3.18 -15.94
C ASN A 74 12.47 2.72 -16.75
N LEU A 75 12.78 1.43 -16.65
CA LEU A 75 13.75 0.74 -17.48
C LEU A 75 13.04 -0.37 -18.25
N TRP A 76 13.48 -0.59 -19.47
CA TRP A 76 13.06 -1.72 -20.28
C TRP A 76 14.25 -2.65 -20.44
N SER A 77 14.03 -3.93 -20.24
CA SER A 77 15.02 -4.98 -20.46
C SER A 77 14.35 -6.17 -21.17
N GLU A 78 15.15 -7.03 -21.72
CA GLU A 78 14.72 -8.28 -22.32
C GLU A 78 15.44 -9.42 -21.58
N ASP A 79 14.69 -10.44 -21.19
CA ASP A 79 15.25 -11.61 -20.56
C ASP A 79 15.84 -12.58 -21.60
N ASN A 80 16.53 -13.62 -21.13
CA ASN A 80 17.14 -14.63 -22.01
C ASN A 80 16.13 -15.44 -22.85
N GLY A 81 14.83 -15.30 -22.57
CA GLY A 81 13.72 -15.93 -23.28
C GLY A 81 13.04 -15.02 -24.31
N GLY A 82 13.51 -13.77 -24.46
CA GLY A 82 12.90 -12.77 -25.35
C GLY A 82 11.68 -12.06 -24.76
N ASN A 83 11.40 -12.24 -23.44
CA ASN A 83 10.32 -11.52 -22.79
C ASN A 83 10.74 -10.09 -22.44
N VAL A 84 9.91 -9.13 -22.79
CA VAL A 84 10.16 -7.72 -22.46
C VAL A 84 9.69 -7.45 -21.04
N LEU A 85 10.62 -7.00 -20.20
CA LEU A 85 10.38 -6.56 -18.83
C LEU A 85 10.41 -5.04 -18.76
N ARG A 86 9.40 -4.47 -18.11
CA ARG A 86 9.35 -3.06 -17.74
C ARG A 86 9.49 -2.92 -16.23
N GLU A 87 10.59 -2.37 -15.79
CA GLU A 87 10.83 -2.03 -14.38
C GLU A 87 10.45 -0.58 -14.14
N ILE A 88 9.51 -0.34 -13.23
CA ILE A 88 9.08 1.00 -12.84
C ILE A 88 9.94 1.45 -11.66
N LEU A 89 10.76 2.46 -11.88
CA LEU A 89 11.67 3.01 -10.87
C LEU A 89 11.03 4.14 -10.06
N GLU A 90 10.16 4.93 -10.71
CA GLU A 90 9.50 6.07 -10.08
C GLU A 90 8.09 6.24 -10.64
N ILE A 91 7.12 6.46 -9.74
CA ILE A 91 5.72 6.64 -10.08
C ILE A 91 5.08 7.71 -9.17
N ASP A 92 4.31 8.61 -9.76
CA ASP A 92 3.37 9.45 -9.03
C ASP A 92 2.09 8.65 -8.78
N LEU A 93 1.98 8.08 -7.60
CA LEU A 93 0.81 7.32 -7.19
C LEU A 93 -0.39 8.25 -7.02
N ILE A 94 -1.51 7.92 -7.65
CA ILE A 94 -2.78 8.66 -7.55
C ILE A 94 -3.73 7.93 -6.61
N GLU A 95 -3.85 6.61 -6.78
CA GLU A 95 -4.76 5.80 -5.99
C GLU A 95 -4.27 4.36 -5.85
N ILE A 96 -4.74 3.72 -4.80
CA ILE A 96 -4.78 2.27 -4.65
C ILE A 96 -6.24 1.83 -4.76
N THR A 97 -6.48 0.62 -5.22
CA THR A 97 -7.83 0.10 -5.36
C THR A 97 -7.95 -1.32 -4.84
N ILE A 98 -9.10 -1.62 -4.24
CA ILE A 98 -9.53 -2.98 -3.95
C ILE A 98 -10.37 -3.43 -5.15
N THR A 99 -10.03 -4.56 -5.75
CA THR A 99 -10.62 -4.99 -7.01
C THR A 99 -10.71 -6.52 -7.13
N PRO A 100 -11.72 -7.07 -7.82
CA PRO A 100 -11.76 -8.48 -8.14
C PRO A 100 -10.77 -8.90 -9.24
N ILE A 101 -10.28 -7.94 -10.06
CA ILE A 101 -9.39 -8.20 -11.20
C ILE A 101 -8.21 -7.23 -11.12
N PRO A 102 -7.10 -7.61 -10.48
CA PRO A 102 -5.92 -6.76 -10.37
C PRO A 102 -5.06 -6.82 -11.64
N ALA A 103 -4.18 -5.84 -11.82
CA ALA A 103 -3.15 -5.88 -12.84
C ALA A 103 -2.03 -6.90 -12.52
N TYR A 104 -1.85 -7.22 -11.22
CA TYR A 104 -0.85 -8.18 -10.74
C TYR A 104 -1.49 -9.16 -9.76
N GLU A 105 -1.37 -10.46 -10.02
CA GLU A 105 -2.03 -11.54 -9.25
C GLU A 105 -1.47 -11.73 -7.82
N VAL A 106 -0.32 -11.17 -7.52
CA VAL A 106 0.38 -11.31 -6.23
C VAL A 106 -0.07 -10.31 -5.16
N THR A 107 -1.21 -9.65 -5.36
CA THR A 107 -1.77 -8.68 -4.39
C THR A 107 -2.83 -9.32 -3.52
N GLU A 108 -2.98 -8.84 -2.28
CA GLU A 108 -3.96 -9.37 -1.34
C GLU A 108 -4.62 -8.26 -0.53
N ALA A 109 -5.93 -8.41 -0.30
CA ALA A 109 -6.70 -7.59 0.61
C ALA A 109 -7.43 -8.47 1.63
N GLU A 110 -7.31 -8.11 2.90
CA GLU A 110 -7.96 -8.79 4.02
C GLU A 110 -8.69 -7.78 4.91
N VAL A 111 -9.73 -8.24 5.61
CA VAL A 111 -10.42 -7.45 6.64
C VAL A 111 -10.06 -7.94 8.04
N LYS A 112 -9.80 -6.98 8.94
CA LYS A 112 -9.69 -7.23 10.37
C LYS A 112 -10.97 -6.75 11.05
N ARG A 113 -11.65 -7.62 11.82
CA ARG A 113 -12.84 -7.25 12.59
C ARG A 113 -12.46 -6.34 13.76
N SER A 114 -12.53 -5.04 13.58
CA SER A 114 -12.32 -4.09 14.68
C SER A 114 -13.50 -3.99 15.67
N ARG A 115 -14.64 -4.63 15.38
CA ARG A 115 -15.80 -4.62 16.28
C ARG A 115 -15.63 -5.46 17.56
N GLU A 116 -14.67 -6.37 17.61
CA GLU A 116 -14.35 -7.15 18.84
C GLU A 116 -13.40 -6.41 19.80
N ILE A 117 -12.74 -5.34 19.36
CA ILE A 117 -11.74 -4.62 20.16
C ILE A 117 -12.37 -3.64 21.17
N LYS A 118 -13.65 -3.32 21.05
CA LYS A 118 -14.33 -2.45 22.03
C LYS A 118 -14.77 -3.14 23.34
N SER A 119 -14.63 -4.47 23.44
CA SER A 119 -14.98 -5.24 24.65
C SER A 119 -13.84 -6.00 25.30
N THR A 120 -12.66 -6.05 24.72
CA THR A 120 -11.47 -6.68 25.30
C THR A 120 -10.30 -5.69 25.28
N LYS A 121 -9.78 -5.42 26.47
CA LYS A 121 -8.64 -4.57 26.76
C LYS A 121 -7.56 -4.58 25.66
N GLU A 122 -7.14 -3.37 25.26
CA GLU A 122 -6.00 -3.08 24.39
C GLU A 122 -4.91 -4.17 24.44
N ASN A 123 -4.82 -4.97 23.40
CA ASN A 123 -3.61 -5.75 23.19
C ASN A 123 -2.50 -4.78 22.74
N LYS A 124 -1.63 -4.44 23.68
CA LYS A 124 -0.43 -3.64 23.45
C LYS A 124 0.52 -4.27 22.42
N GLU A 125 0.36 -5.55 22.09
CA GLU A 125 1.26 -6.30 21.20
C GLU A 125 1.13 -5.86 19.74
N ASP A 126 -0.08 -5.68 19.21
CA ASP A 126 -0.27 -5.29 17.80
C ASP A 126 0.20 -3.85 17.49
N LYS A 127 0.15 -2.96 18.49
CA LYS A 127 0.66 -1.59 18.37
C LYS A 127 2.19 -1.54 18.42
N LEU A 128 2.80 -2.44 19.19
CA LEU A 128 4.25 -2.60 19.27
C LEU A 128 4.82 -3.10 17.94
N ASP A 129 4.16 -4.04 17.27
CA ASP A 129 4.63 -4.65 16.02
C ASP A 129 4.69 -3.62 14.88
N PHE A 130 3.69 -2.77 14.75
CA PHE A 130 3.65 -1.73 13.71
C PHE A 130 4.66 -0.59 13.96
N GLU A 131 4.81 -0.15 15.21
CA GLU A 131 5.82 0.84 15.57
C GLU A 131 7.25 0.29 15.42
N GLU A 132 7.42 -1.00 15.63
CA GLU A 132 8.69 -1.69 15.44
C GLU A 132 9.06 -1.78 13.96
N ILE A 133 8.12 -2.12 13.08
CA ILE A 133 8.28 -2.09 11.61
C ILE A 133 8.68 -0.70 11.12
N ILE A 134 8.00 0.35 11.59
CA ILE A 134 8.34 1.75 11.24
C ILE A 134 9.74 2.12 11.74
N ARG A 135 10.10 1.70 12.95
CA ARG A 135 11.41 1.98 13.55
C ARG A 135 12.53 1.28 12.76
N GLU A 136 12.31 0.04 12.38
CA GLU A 136 13.27 -0.75 11.61
C GLU A 136 13.46 -0.20 10.19
N SER A 137 12.37 0.18 9.52
CA SER A 137 12.39 0.82 8.20
C SER A 137 13.15 2.17 8.23
N LYS A 138 12.95 2.98 9.28
CA LYS A 138 13.69 4.23 9.47
C LYS A 138 15.17 4.01 9.74
N ARG A 139 15.52 2.93 10.47
CA ARG A 139 16.93 2.57 10.72
C ARG A 139 17.63 2.16 9.43
N LYS A 140 17.03 1.26 8.66
CA LYS A 140 17.57 0.82 7.35
C LYS A 140 17.74 1.99 6.37
N LEU A 141 16.77 2.91 6.32
CA LEU A 141 16.88 4.11 5.48
C LEU A 141 18.03 5.03 5.89
N LYS A 142 18.34 5.10 7.19
CA LYS A 142 19.48 5.87 7.69
C LYS A 142 20.80 5.21 7.30
N GLU A 143 20.92 3.88 7.43
CA GLU A 143 22.10 3.10 7.06
C GLU A 143 22.41 3.22 5.56
N ILE A 144 21.36 3.17 4.70
CA ILE A 144 21.51 3.37 3.26
C ILE A 144 22.05 4.79 2.95
N LYS A 145 21.50 5.82 3.58
CA LYS A 145 21.96 7.20 3.37
C LYS A 145 23.39 7.45 3.87
N GLU A 146 23.81 6.77 4.91
CA GLU A 146 25.20 6.85 5.41
C GLU A 146 26.15 6.15 4.44
N SER A 147 25.79 4.98 3.90
CA SER A 147 26.59 4.28 2.88
C SER A 147 26.67 5.06 1.56
N GLU A 148 25.60 5.72 1.12
CA GLU A 148 25.62 6.60 -0.06
C GLU A 148 26.53 7.82 0.12
N ARG A 149 26.59 8.39 1.33
CA ARG A 149 27.53 9.48 1.65
C ARG A 149 28.98 9.04 1.59
N GLU A 150 29.29 7.88 2.17
CA GLU A 150 30.65 7.33 2.15
C GLU A 150 31.12 6.97 0.73
N LEU A 151 30.20 6.57 -0.16
CA LEU A 151 30.50 6.31 -1.57
C LEU A 151 30.76 7.58 -2.39
N ASN A 152 30.11 8.70 -2.04
CA ASN A 152 30.27 9.98 -2.72
C ASN A 152 31.48 10.81 -2.22
N GLU A 153 32.09 10.43 -1.10
CA GLU A 153 33.30 11.07 -0.53
C GLU A 153 34.61 10.37 -0.95
N ARG A 154 34.52 9.32 -1.77
CA ARG A 154 35.71 8.62 -2.37
C ARG A 154 35.86 8.96 -3.84
#